data_7e73c238a110f30a19a164dfb7c18e5d
#
_entry.id   7e73c238a110f30a19a164dfb7c18e5d
#
_cell.length_a   1.000
_cell.length_b   1.000
_cell.length_c   1.000
_cell.angle_alpha   90.00
_cell.angle_beta   90.00
_cell.angle_gamma   90.00
#
_symmetry.space_group_name_H-M   'P 1'
#
loop_
_entity.id
_entity.type
_entity.pdbx_description
1 polymer ?
#
loop_
_entity_poly.entity_id
_entity_poly.type
_entity_poly.pdbx_seq_one_letter_code
_entity_poly.pdbx_strand_id
1 'polypeptide(L)'
;VVVSINYRSGVGYGRDFREAPGRAWRGASEYADVLGAGRWLEQREEVDPERIGIWGGSYGGLLTAHALARDSELFAAGVAIHGVFDWSWPSPTPGHPNPSFMFGGREADGPLAFESSPLAAIDDWTSPVLLISGDRDMSVDVLETIDLHQKLSAKGVDVRTVLLPGEAHDIILFSNWQKIWEESRRFFEEKLGE
;
A
#
# COMPACT_ATOMS: atom_id res chain seq x y z
N VAL A 1 -14.79 5.07 13.64
CA VAL A 1 -13.89 6.24 13.49
C VAL A 1 -13.13 6.13 12.19
N VAL A 2 -12.93 7.24 11.47
CA VAL A 2 -12.08 7.30 10.27
C VAL A 2 -11.03 8.38 10.49
N VAL A 3 -9.78 8.06 10.23
CA VAL A 3 -8.64 8.98 10.34
C VAL A 3 -7.92 9.05 9.00
N SER A 4 -7.72 10.26 8.49
CA SER A 4 -6.87 10.53 7.34
C SER A 4 -5.65 11.30 7.79
N ILE A 5 -4.45 10.80 7.45
CA ILE A 5 -3.19 11.37 7.90
C ILE A 5 -2.45 12.07 6.76
N ASN A 6 -1.72 13.12 7.12
CA ASN A 6 -0.73 13.74 6.26
C ASN A 6 0.65 13.21 6.69
N TYR A 7 1.13 12.21 5.99
CA TYR A 7 2.46 11.64 6.26
C TYR A 7 3.56 12.50 5.62
N ARG A 8 4.78 12.43 6.19
CA ARG A 8 5.97 13.09 5.62
C ARG A 8 6.15 12.72 4.15
N SER A 9 6.89 13.50 3.41
CA SER A 9 6.98 13.52 1.94
C SER A 9 5.76 14.09 1.22
N GLY A 10 4.64 14.31 1.90
CA GLY A 10 3.48 15.01 1.35
C GLY A 10 3.72 16.50 1.15
N VAL A 11 2.83 17.13 0.40
CA VAL A 11 2.87 18.57 0.12
C VAL A 11 2.05 19.38 1.13
N GLY A 12 2.33 20.69 1.25
CA GLY A 12 1.52 21.61 2.08
C GLY A 12 2.16 21.96 3.43
N TYR A 13 3.18 21.25 3.89
CA TYR A 13 3.84 21.43 5.20
C TYR A 13 5.30 21.92 5.09
N GLY A 14 5.67 22.46 3.94
CA GLY A 14 7.00 23.00 3.69
C GLY A 14 7.99 21.99 3.09
N ARG A 15 9.20 22.49 2.81
CA ARG A 15 10.23 21.71 2.12
C ARG A 15 10.73 20.54 2.96
N ASP A 16 11.05 20.77 4.22
CA ASP A 16 11.67 19.74 5.08
C ASP A 16 10.73 18.55 5.29
N PHE A 17 9.43 18.80 5.38
CA PHE A 17 8.41 17.76 5.45
C PHE A 17 8.32 16.98 4.12
N ARG A 18 8.28 17.70 2.99
CA ARG A 18 8.22 17.09 1.66
C ARG A 18 9.50 16.32 1.29
N GLU A 19 10.66 16.80 1.73
CA GLU A 19 11.97 16.22 1.43
C GLU A 19 12.53 15.43 2.64
N ALA A 20 11.64 14.85 3.45
CA ALA A 20 12.01 14.09 4.63
C ALA A 20 13.05 13.00 4.30
N PRO A 21 14.08 12.84 5.15
CA PRO A 21 15.10 11.80 4.95
C PRO A 21 14.51 10.40 4.95
N GLY A 22 15.05 9.51 4.12
CA GLY A 22 14.65 8.11 4.07
C GLY A 22 13.30 7.85 3.40
N ARG A 23 12.74 8.81 2.67
CA ARG A 23 11.47 8.68 1.97
C ARG A 23 11.52 7.69 0.80
N ALA A 24 10.37 7.16 0.43
CA ALA A 24 10.18 6.26 -0.70
C ALA A 24 11.16 5.06 -0.65
N TRP A 25 11.77 4.74 -1.75
CA TRP A 25 12.72 3.64 -1.92
C TRP A 25 14.02 3.75 -1.05
N ARG A 26 14.17 4.83 -0.28
CA ARG A 26 15.32 5.08 0.62
C ARG A 26 15.06 4.73 2.07
N GLY A 27 14.09 3.88 2.36
CA GLY A 27 13.77 3.45 3.72
C GLY A 27 12.31 3.62 4.11
N ALA A 28 11.46 4.12 3.20
CA ALA A 28 10.02 4.27 3.42
C ALA A 28 9.66 4.97 4.75
N SER A 29 10.38 6.06 5.07
CA SER A 29 10.24 6.76 6.37
C SER A 29 8.83 7.29 6.65
N GLU A 30 8.00 7.46 5.61
CA GLU A 30 6.59 7.81 5.68
C GLU A 30 5.78 6.79 6.47
N TYR A 31 6.22 5.54 6.47
CA TYR A 31 5.57 4.49 7.23
C TYR A 31 5.56 4.76 8.74
N ALA A 32 6.57 5.45 9.26
CA ALA A 32 6.61 5.83 10.67
C ALA A 32 5.42 6.72 11.09
N ASP A 33 4.90 7.54 10.18
CA ASP A 33 3.73 8.39 10.46
C ASP A 33 2.44 7.57 10.45
N VAL A 34 2.35 6.57 9.56
CA VAL A 34 1.24 5.60 9.52
C VAL A 34 1.20 4.77 10.80
N LEU A 35 2.35 4.22 11.20
CA LEU A 35 2.48 3.46 12.45
C LEU A 35 2.11 4.33 13.66
N GLY A 36 2.59 5.58 13.69
CA GLY A 36 2.23 6.53 14.74
C GLY A 36 0.73 6.78 14.85
N ALA A 37 0.04 6.91 13.69
CA ALA A 37 -1.41 7.06 13.66
C ALA A 37 -2.15 5.79 14.15
N GLY A 38 -1.69 4.61 13.77
CA GLY A 38 -2.23 3.34 14.25
C GLY A 38 -2.09 3.19 15.77
N ARG A 39 -0.90 3.48 16.30
CA ARG A 39 -0.63 3.45 17.75
C ARG A 39 -1.42 4.51 18.53
N TRP A 40 -1.72 5.65 17.90
CA TRP A 40 -2.60 6.65 18.50
C TRP A 40 -4.05 6.16 18.54
N LEU A 41 -4.54 5.50 17.48
CA LEU A 41 -5.88 4.91 17.44
C LEU A 41 -6.04 3.82 18.50
N GLU A 42 -5.07 2.93 18.65
CA GLU A 42 -5.06 1.84 19.64
C GLU A 42 -5.30 2.34 21.08
N GLN A 43 -4.94 3.59 21.38
CA GLN A 43 -5.06 4.20 22.69
C GLN A 43 -6.39 4.96 22.92
N ARG A 44 -7.29 4.96 21.91
CA ARG A 44 -8.54 5.71 22.00
C ARG A 44 -9.65 4.85 22.62
N GLU A 45 -10.38 5.39 23.57
CA GLU A 45 -11.49 4.69 24.24
C GLU A 45 -12.61 4.30 23.29
N GLU A 46 -12.79 5.08 22.22
CA GLU A 46 -13.82 4.88 21.19
C GLU A 46 -13.40 3.89 20.07
N VAL A 47 -12.19 3.35 20.10
CA VAL A 47 -11.63 2.44 19.10
C VAL A 47 -11.42 1.05 19.71
N ASP A 48 -11.88 0.03 19.02
CA ASP A 48 -11.50 -1.34 19.31
C ASP A 48 -10.10 -1.60 18.73
N PRO A 49 -9.08 -1.82 19.57
CA PRO A 49 -7.70 -1.99 19.11
C PRO A 49 -7.49 -3.26 18.27
N GLU A 50 -8.36 -4.26 18.36
CA GLU A 50 -8.29 -5.47 17.56
C GLU A 50 -8.95 -5.30 16.18
N ARG A 51 -9.54 -4.13 15.89
CA ARG A 51 -10.35 -3.86 14.68
C ARG A 51 -9.88 -2.61 13.95
N ILE A 52 -8.60 -2.36 13.91
CA ILE A 52 -8.01 -1.24 13.16
C ILE A 52 -7.73 -1.71 11.74
N GLY A 53 -8.45 -1.14 10.77
CA GLY A 53 -8.23 -1.37 9.35
C GLY A 53 -7.44 -0.23 8.70
N ILE A 54 -6.78 -0.52 7.58
CA ILE A 54 -6.05 0.47 6.79
C ILE A 54 -6.44 0.40 5.32
N TRP A 55 -6.59 1.59 4.69
CA TRP A 55 -7.00 1.72 3.29
C TRP A 55 -6.18 2.79 2.59
N GLY A 56 -5.72 2.50 1.36
CA GLY A 56 -5.00 3.51 0.59
C GLY A 56 -4.79 3.14 -0.87
N GLY A 57 -4.64 4.17 -1.71
CA GLY A 57 -4.36 4.03 -3.14
C GLY A 57 -2.98 4.56 -3.52
N SER A 58 -2.35 3.98 -4.55
CA SER A 58 -1.04 4.35 -5.08
C SER A 58 0.02 4.34 -3.97
N TYR A 59 0.61 5.49 -3.64
CA TYR A 59 1.51 5.62 -2.50
C TYR A 59 0.85 5.22 -1.17
N GLY A 60 -0.45 5.49 -1.01
CA GLY A 60 -1.24 4.99 0.12
C GLY A 60 -1.40 3.47 0.10
N GLY A 61 -1.45 2.84 -1.07
CA GLY A 61 -1.44 1.38 -1.23
C GLY A 61 -0.10 0.76 -0.82
N LEU A 62 1.02 1.41 -1.15
CA LEU A 62 2.35 1.08 -0.64
C LEU A 62 2.37 1.12 0.90
N LEU A 63 1.88 2.21 1.50
CA LEU A 63 1.88 2.38 2.96
C LEU A 63 0.94 1.39 3.65
N THR A 64 -0.19 1.06 3.03
CA THR A 64 -1.10 0.00 3.48
C THR A 64 -0.37 -1.35 3.50
N ALA A 65 0.32 -1.70 2.43
CA ALA A 65 1.07 -2.94 2.36
C ALA A 65 2.23 -2.98 3.38
N HIS A 66 2.92 -1.86 3.62
CA HIS A 66 3.91 -1.76 4.70
C HIS A 66 3.30 -2.03 6.08
N ALA A 67 2.12 -1.45 6.34
CA ALA A 67 1.43 -1.64 7.61
C ALA A 67 1.09 -3.12 7.86
N LEU A 68 0.55 -3.79 6.84
CA LEU A 68 0.19 -5.19 6.93
C LEU A 68 1.41 -6.13 6.98
N ALA A 69 2.51 -5.77 6.30
CA ALA A 69 3.71 -6.59 6.29
C ALA A 69 4.53 -6.48 7.59
N ARG A 70 4.52 -5.32 8.25
CA ARG A 70 5.41 -5.04 9.38
C ARG A 70 4.71 -5.03 10.72
N ASP A 71 3.43 -4.69 10.76
CA ASP A 71 2.63 -4.50 11.98
C ASP A 71 1.23 -5.13 11.80
N SER A 72 1.18 -6.39 11.34
CA SER A 72 -0.06 -7.18 11.21
C SER A 72 -0.83 -7.27 12.55
N GLU A 73 -0.15 -7.21 13.69
CA GLU A 73 -0.79 -7.21 14.99
C GLU A 73 -1.60 -5.94 15.26
N LEU A 74 -1.15 -4.81 14.71
CA LEU A 74 -1.83 -3.52 14.88
C LEU A 74 -2.93 -3.30 13.82
N PHE A 75 -2.66 -3.72 12.59
CA PHE A 75 -3.57 -3.51 11.46
C PHE A 75 -4.25 -4.83 11.09
N ALA A 76 -5.46 -5.03 11.60
CA ALA A 76 -6.19 -6.29 11.50
C ALA A 76 -6.67 -6.64 10.08
N ALA A 77 -6.79 -5.67 9.18
CA ALA A 77 -7.10 -5.88 7.77
C ALA A 77 -6.72 -4.66 6.93
N GLY A 78 -6.50 -4.85 5.63
CA GLY A 78 -6.21 -3.73 4.74
C GLY A 78 -6.75 -3.83 3.32
N VAL A 79 -6.92 -2.67 2.69
CA VAL A 79 -7.26 -2.56 1.26
C VAL A 79 -6.19 -1.72 0.57
N ALA A 80 -5.40 -2.35 -0.29
CA ALA A 80 -4.34 -1.70 -1.05
C ALA A 80 -4.76 -1.59 -2.53
N ILE A 81 -4.90 -0.35 -3.00
CA ILE A 81 -5.32 -0.06 -4.36
C ILE A 81 -4.09 0.37 -5.15
N HIS A 82 -3.76 -0.33 -6.23
CA HIS A 82 -2.65 -0.07 -7.16
C HIS A 82 -1.37 0.45 -6.48
N GLY A 83 -0.98 -0.18 -5.36
CA GLY A 83 0.22 0.17 -4.61
C GLY A 83 1.50 -0.34 -5.26
N VAL A 84 2.61 0.37 -5.03
CA VAL A 84 3.95 -0.15 -5.33
C VAL A 84 4.32 -1.13 -4.23
N PHE A 85 4.56 -2.39 -4.57
CA PHE A 85 4.89 -3.42 -3.58
C PHE A 85 6.37 -3.80 -3.58
N ASP A 86 7.06 -3.47 -4.67
CA ASP A 86 8.50 -3.65 -4.83
C ASP A 86 9.14 -2.47 -5.59
N TRP A 87 9.85 -1.60 -4.90
CA TRP A 87 10.54 -0.48 -5.53
C TRP A 87 11.66 -0.92 -6.51
N SER A 88 12.11 -2.16 -6.44
CA SER A 88 13.07 -2.73 -7.39
C SER A 88 12.42 -3.36 -8.62
N TRP A 89 11.07 -3.39 -8.68
CA TRP A 89 10.32 -3.98 -9.78
C TRP A 89 10.73 -3.37 -11.12
N PRO A 90 10.98 -4.19 -12.15
CA PRO A 90 11.31 -3.66 -13.47
C PRO A 90 10.13 -2.87 -14.05
N SER A 91 10.42 -1.79 -14.77
CA SER A 91 9.36 -1.05 -15.45
C SER A 91 8.60 -1.94 -16.44
N PRO A 92 7.26 -1.88 -16.46
CA PRO A 92 6.44 -2.59 -17.42
C PRO A 92 6.67 -2.11 -18.85
N THR A 93 7.18 -0.89 -19.03
CA THR A 93 7.40 -0.28 -20.33
C THR A 93 8.88 -0.30 -20.69
N PRO A 94 9.30 -0.97 -21.77
CA PRO A 94 10.69 -0.97 -22.21
C PRO A 94 11.24 0.45 -22.40
N GLY A 95 12.39 0.71 -21.79
CA GLY A 95 13.04 2.03 -21.82
C GLY A 95 12.54 3.05 -20.83
N HIS A 96 11.52 2.72 -20.03
CA HIS A 96 11.15 3.52 -18.87
C HIS A 96 11.89 3.03 -17.63
N PRO A 97 12.26 3.93 -16.71
CA PRO A 97 12.87 3.54 -15.45
C PRO A 97 11.86 2.80 -14.57
N ASN A 98 12.36 1.94 -13.69
CA ASN A 98 11.52 1.37 -12.64
C ASN A 98 11.01 2.47 -11.67
N PRO A 99 10.03 2.17 -10.79
CA PRO A 99 9.47 3.19 -9.91
C PRO A 99 10.51 3.94 -9.06
N SER A 100 11.57 3.28 -8.61
CA SER A 100 12.61 3.96 -7.82
C SER A 100 13.33 5.04 -8.61
N PHE A 101 13.53 4.89 -9.92
CA PHE A 101 14.12 5.91 -10.78
C PHE A 101 13.25 7.16 -10.90
N MET A 102 11.92 7.01 -10.90
CA MET A 102 11.00 8.15 -10.95
C MET A 102 11.18 9.07 -9.72
N PHE A 103 11.65 8.52 -8.61
CA PHE A 103 11.97 9.26 -7.39
C PHE A 103 13.47 9.52 -7.21
N GLY A 104 14.25 9.47 -8.30
CA GLY A 104 15.68 9.79 -8.29
C GLY A 104 16.59 8.64 -7.85
N GLY A 105 16.11 7.40 -7.93
CA GLY A 105 16.92 6.20 -7.73
C GLY A 105 17.85 5.91 -8.90
N ARG A 106 18.81 5.02 -8.69
CA ARG A 106 19.74 4.50 -9.69
C ARG A 106 19.70 2.97 -9.66
N GLU A 107 20.13 2.31 -10.73
CA GLU A 107 20.18 0.86 -10.78
C GLU A 107 20.98 0.23 -9.62
N ALA A 108 22.06 0.90 -9.21
CA ALA A 108 22.87 0.49 -8.05
C ALA A 108 22.12 0.55 -6.71
N ASP A 109 21.00 1.24 -6.65
CA ASP A 109 20.17 1.39 -5.44
C ASP A 109 19.14 0.25 -5.29
N GLY A 110 19.10 -0.71 -6.21
CA GLY A 110 18.15 -1.83 -6.22
C GLY A 110 18.01 -2.59 -4.90
N PRO A 111 19.11 -3.00 -4.22
CA PRO A 111 18.99 -3.64 -2.91
C PRO A 111 18.29 -2.79 -1.86
N LEU A 112 18.64 -1.50 -1.75
CA LEU A 112 17.98 -0.57 -0.83
C LEU A 112 16.51 -0.34 -1.21
N ALA A 113 16.21 -0.27 -2.51
CA ALA A 113 14.86 -0.15 -3.01
C ALA A 113 14.00 -1.35 -2.60
N PHE A 114 14.51 -2.57 -2.77
CA PHE A 114 13.83 -3.78 -2.29
C PHE A 114 13.64 -3.78 -0.76
N GLU A 115 14.67 -3.50 0.01
CA GLU A 115 14.61 -3.42 1.48
C GLU A 115 13.60 -2.38 1.98
N SER A 116 13.36 -1.34 1.17
CA SER A 116 12.38 -0.28 1.43
C SER A 116 10.96 -0.63 0.95
N SER A 117 10.74 -1.84 0.47
CA SER A 117 9.47 -2.32 -0.07
C SER A 117 8.67 -3.12 0.96
N PRO A 118 7.33 -3.14 0.86
CA PRO A 118 6.50 -4.06 1.65
C PRO A 118 6.91 -5.51 1.47
N LEU A 119 7.27 -5.88 0.25
CA LEU A 119 7.63 -7.25 -0.12
C LEU A 119 8.85 -7.77 0.66
N ALA A 120 9.77 -6.89 1.08
CA ALA A 120 10.92 -7.27 1.91
C ALA A 120 10.54 -7.76 3.31
N ALA A 121 9.34 -7.42 3.79
CA ALA A 121 8.82 -7.84 5.09
C ALA A 121 7.66 -8.85 4.96
N ILE A 122 7.50 -9.47 3.80
CA ILE A 122 6.36 -10.36 3.52
C ILE A 122 6.28 -11.56 4.47
N ASP A 123 7.41 -11.94 5.07
CA ASP A 123 7.45 -13.11 5.95
C ASP A 123 6.68 -12.91 7.26
N ASP A 124 6.56 -11.68 7.72
CA ASP A 124 5.82 -11.31 8.92
C ASP A 124 4.34 -10.98 8.65
N TRP A 125 3.94 -10.95 7.37
CA TRP A 125 2.58 -10.58 6.99
C TRP A 125 1.57 -11.69 7.29
N THR A 126 0.59 -11.40 8.15
CA THR A 126 -0.50 -12.34 8.54
C THR A 126 -1.90 -11.76 8.33
N SER A 127 -2.05 -10.44 8.29
CA SER A 127 -3.34 -9.77 8.17
C SER A 127 -4.00 -9.98 6.79
N PRO A 128 -5.32 -10.19 6.73
CA PRO A 128 -6.04 -10.27 5.47
C PRO A 128 -5.95 -8.99 4.65
N VAL A 129 -5.91 -9.13 3.33
CA VAL A 129 -5.79 -8.00 2.42
C VAL A 129 -6.67 -8.14 1.18
N LEU A 130 -7.29 -7.02 0.78
CA LEU A 130 -7.91 -6.84 -0.52
C LEU A 130 -6.99 -5.99 -1.40
N LEU A 131 -6.54 -6.56 -2.51
CA LEU A 131 -5.75 -5.89 -3.54
C LEU A 131 -6.68 -5.45 -4.67
N ILE A 132 -6.57 -4.21 -5.12
CA ILE A 132 -7.34 -3.68 -6.25
C ILE A 132 -6.40 -3.02 -7.25
N SER A 133 -6.51 -3.31 -8.54
CA SER A 133 -5.67 -2.69 -9.57
C SER A 133 -6.39 -2.61 -10.91
N GLY A 134 -6.06 -1.60 -11.71
CA GLY A 134 -6.43 -1.51 -13.11
C GLY A 134 -5.50 -2.37 -13.98
N ASP A 135 -6.04 -3.03 -15.00
CA ASP A 135 -5.25 -3.90 -15.89
C ASP A 135 -4.48 -3.12 -16.98
N ARG A 136 -4.67 -1.80 -17.05
CA ARG A 136 -3.94 -0.87 -17.93
C ARG A 136 -3.15 0.19 -17.17
N ASP A 137 -2.80 -0.09 -15.94
CA ASP A 137 -1.98 0.80 -15.14
C ASP A 137 -0.55 0.83 -15.71
N MET A 138 -0.13 2.03 -16.16
CA MET A 138 1.21 2.29 -16.70
C MET A 138 2.13 2.96 -15.68
N SER A 139 1.62 3.33 -14.52
CA SER A 139 2.37 3.94 -13.43
C SER A 139 2.87 2.89 -12.43
N VAL A 140 1.99 1.94 -12.10
CA VAL A 140 2.30 0.78 -11.26
C VAL A 140 1.82 -0.47 -11.99
N ASP A 141 2.76 -1.36 -12.29
CA ASP A 141 2.45 -2.57 -13.06
C ASP A 141 1.45 -3.45 -12.30
N VAL A 142 0.36 -3.83 -12.98
CA VAL A 142 -0.62 -4.79 -12.42
C VAL A 142 0.03 -6.11 -12.02
N LEU A 143 1.16 -6.47 -12.63
CA LEU A 143 1.92 -7.67 -12.27
C LEU A 143 2.49 -7.61 -10.86
N GLU A 144 2.77 -6.43 -10.29
CA GLU A 144 3.13 -6.31 -8.86
C GLU A 144 1.97 -6.77 -7.97
N THR A 145 0.74 -6.42 -8.32
CA THR A 145 -0.46 -6.87 -7.60
C THR A 145 -0.63 -8.40 -7.70
N ILE A 146 -0.39 -8.96 -8.89
CA ILE A 146 -0.51 -10.39 -9.13
C ILE A 146 0.58 -11.17 -8.39
N ASP A 147 1.83 -10.69 -8.43
CA ASP A 147 2.96 -11.29 -7.73
C ASP A 147 2.75 -11.29 -6.21
N LEU A 148 2.33 -10.15 -5.65
CA LEU A 148 2.00 -10.06 -4.23
C LEU A 148 0.87 -11.03 -3.85
N HIS A 149 -0.20 -11.10 -4.64
CA HIS A 149 -1.28 -12.06 -4.42
C HIS A 149 -0.76 -13.51 -4.37
N GLN A 150 0.06 -13.90 -5.33
CA GLN A 150 0.60 -15.26 -5.40
C GLN A 150 1.48 -15.59 -4.18
N LYS A 151 2.35 -14.66 -3.79
CA LYS A 151 3.23 -14.82 -2.63
C LYS A 151 2.45 -14.92 -1.32
N LEU A 152 1.46 -14.05 -1.10
CA LEU A 152 0.63 -14.08 0.10
C LEU A 152 -0.24 -15.35 0.15
N SER A 153 -0.82 -15.76 -0.98
CA SER A 153 -1.58 -17.01 -1.08
C SER A 153 -0.72 -18.23 -0.74
N ALA A 154 0.52 -18.27 -1.24
CA ALA A 154 1.44 -19.36 -0.93
C ALA A 154 1.82 -19.43 0.55
N LYS A 155 1.75 -18.32 1.27
CA LYS A 155 1.94 -18.22 2.73
C LYS A 155 0.67 -18.54 3.53
N GLY A 156 -0.48 -18.71 2.87
CA GLY A 156 -1.77 -18.95 3.54
C GLY A 156 -2.42 -17.70 4.10
N VAL A 157 -1.96 -16.51 3.72
CA VAL A 157 -2.63 -15.24 4.05
C VAL A 157 -3.94 -15.14 3.26
N ASP A 158 -5.02 -14.68 3.91
CA ASP A 158 -6.29 -14.40 3.23
C ASP A 158 -6.13 -13.16 2.34
N VAL A 159 -5.89 -13.40 1.06
CA VAL A 159 -5.72 -12.37 0.05
C VAL A 159 -6.80 -12.47 -1.02
N ARG A 160 -7.42 -11.35 -1.34
CA ARG A 160 -8.37 -11.21 -2.44
C ARG A 160 -7.88 -10.18 -3.43
N THR A 161 -8.21 -10.36 -4.70
CA THR A 161 -7.83 -9.40 -5.75
C THR A 161 -9.02 -9.06 -6.63
N VAL A 162 -9.21 -7.77 -6.86
CA VAL A 162 -10.16 -7.22 -7.82
C VAL A 162 -9.39 -6.50 -8.92
N LEU A 163 -9.47 -7.04 -10.12
CA LEU A 163 -8.96 -6.34 -11.30
C LEU A 163 -10.08 -5.51 -11.93
N LEU A 164 -9.74 -4.30 -12.36
CA LEU A 164 -10.63 -3.36 -13.03
C LEU A 164 -10.29 -3.31 -14.52
N PRO A 165 -11.07 -3.98 -15.36
CA PRO A 165 -10.76 -4.07 -16.79
C PRO A 165 -10.77 -2.71 -17.47
N GLY A 166 -9.72 -2.42 -18.24
CA GLY A 166 -9.57 -1.20 -19.02
C GLY A 166 -9.17 0.04 -18.21
N GLU A 167 -8.99 -0.07 -16.89
CA GLU A 167 -8.61 1.07 -16.04
C GLU A 167 -7.10 1.26 -15.97
N ALA A 168 -6.73 2.54 -16.02
CA ALA A 168 -5.38 3.03 -15.77
C ALA A 168 -5.18 3.37 -14.28
N HIS A 169 -4.03 3.97 -13.94
CA HIS A 169 -3.72 4.40 -12.57
C HIS A 169 -4.75 5.39 -11.99
N ASP A 170 -5.10 6.41 -12.78
CA ASP A 170 -6.10 7.41 -12.41
C ASP A 170 -7.53 6.91 -12.66
N ILE A 171 -7.97 5.86 -12.01
CA ILE A 171 -9.28 5.24 -12.20
C ILE A 171 -10.35 6.28 -12.63
N ILE A 172 -10.75 6.22 -13.91
CA ILE A 172 -11.52 7.30 -14.54
C ILE A 172 -13.03 7.06 -14.42
N LEU A 173 -13.45 5.79 -14.47
CA LEU A 173 -14.88 5.48 -14.47
C LEU A 173 -15.45 5.51 -13.05
N PHE A 174 -16.47 6.35 -12.86
CA PHE A 174 -17.18 6.44 -11.58
C PHE A 174 -17.75 5.09 -11.11
N SER A 175 -18.23 4.26 -12.05
CA SER A 175 -18.72 2.91 -11.74
C SER A 175 -17.63 2.01 -11.12
N ASN A 176 -16.37 2.19 -11.51
CA ASN A 176 -15.26 1.46 -10.92
C ASN A 176 -14.91 1.99 -9.52
N TRP A 177 -15.05 3.29 -9.28
CA TRP A 177 -14.98 3.84 -7.92
C TRP A 177 -16.09 3.29 -7.02
N GLN A 178 -17.32 3.18 -7.51
CA GLN A 178 -18.41 2.55 -6.77
C GLN A 178 -18.09 1.10 -6.43
N LYS A 179 -17.53 0.34 -7.37
CA LYS A 179 -17.09 -1.03 -7.14
C LYS A 179 -15.98 -1.12 -6.09
N ILE A 180 -14.97 -0.25 -6.16
CA ILE A 180 -13.89 -0.17 -5.17
C ILE A 180 -14.45 0.07 -3.76
N TRP A 181 -15.34 1.04 -3.61
CA TRP A 181 -15.94 1.35 -2.31
C TRP A 181 -16.78 0.20 -1.77
N GLU A 182 -17.56 -0.44 -2.62
CA GLU A 182 -18.40 -1.56 -2.20
C GLU A 182 -17.57 -2.80 -1.82
N GLU A 183 -16.57 -3.15 -2.61
CA GLU A 183 -15.66 -4.27 -2.29
C GLU A 183 -14.86 -3.98 -1.02
N SER A 184 -14.36 -2.75 -0.85
CA SER A 184 -13.66 -2.34 0.36
C SER A 184 -14.55 -2.41 1.60
N ARG A 185 -15.79 -1.89 1.50
CA ARG A 185 -16.77 -1.94 2.59
C ARG A 185 -17.08 -3.37 3.00
N ARG A 186 -17.43 -4.24 2.02
CA ARG A 186 -17.72 -5.66 2.27
C ARG A 186 -16.54 -6.38 2.92
N PHE A 187 -15.33 -6.09 2.43
CA PHE A 187 -14.12 -6.70 2.97
C PHE A 187 -13.90 -6.30 4.43
N PHE A 188 -14.01 -5.02 4.76
CA PHE A 188 -13.87 -4.57 6.14
C PHE A 188 -14.99 -5.06 7.05
N GLU A 189 -16.23 -5.08 6.61
CA GLU A 189 -17.34 -5.67 7.37
C GLU A 189 -17.10 -7.15 7.68
N GLU A 190 -16.57 -7.91 6.73
CA GLU A 190 -16.24 -9.32 6.94
C GLU A 190 -15.05 -9.53 7.87
N LYS A 191 -14.00 -8.71 7.75
CA LYS A 191 -12.73 -8.93 8.48
C LYS A 191 -12.67 -8.23 9.82
N LEU A 192 -13.31 -7.09 9.95
CA LEU A 192 -13.32 -6.32 11.20
C LEU A 192 -14.64 -6.49 11.98
N GLY A 193 -15.66 -7.10 11.38
CA GLY A 193 -17.00 -7.22 11.93
C GLY A 193 -17.76 -5.89 11.95
N GLU A 194 -19.04 -5.93 12.32
CA GLU A 194 -19.87 -4.74 12.55
C GLU A 194 -19.46 -3.99 13.82
#